data_2151c4c6bb09fd94cd39df4dd708d806
#
_entry.id   2151c4c6bb09fd94cd39df4dd708d806
#
_cell.length_a   1.000
_cell.length_b   1.000
_cell.length_c   1.000
_cell.angle_alpha   90.00
_cell.angle_beta   90.00
_cell.angle_gamma   90.00
#
_symmetry.space_group_name_H-M   'P 1'
#
loop_
_entity.id
_entity.type
_entity.pdbx_description
1 polymer ?
#
loop_
_entity_poly.entity_id
_entity_poly.type
_entity_poly.pdbx_seq_one_letter_code
_entity_poly.pdbx_strand_id
1 'polypeptide(L)'
;MAPSVFLQRSQEKADGPMSTQPEKGQAFRALHEREGAFIIPNPWDAGTARLLAHLGFEALATTSAGYAFSVGQPDGTIGRDETMAHAAAIVAATGLPVSADLENGFGDAPANAAETIKLAAQAGLVGGSIEDVPRREDSAPYELEHAIDRVRAAAEAVRNLSFRFTLTARAENYLVGRPDLNDTIRRLQAYQEAGADVLYAPGLTSKDDIAAVISSVDRPVNVVMGLQGVQLSLAELSAIGVKRVSVGSSLSRSALGAFLRAAREMRDHGTFSFASEAVSFRDISAMFKP
;
A
#
# COMPACT_ATOMS: atom_id res chain seq x y z
N MET A 1 9.31 34.12 -0.09
CA MET A 1 8.71 32.90 -0.70
C MET A 1 7.29 32.78 -0.19
N ALA A 2 6.29 32.86 -1.08
CA ALA A 2 4.89 32.71 -0.71
C ALA A 2 4.62 31.25 -0.27
N PRO A 3 3.83 31.01 0.79
CA PRO A 3 3.47 29.65 1.17
C PRO A 3 2.66 28.99 0.05
N SER A 4 3.02 27.74 -0.27
CA SER A 4 2.39 26.97 -1.34
C SER A 4 0.89 26.82 -1.05
N VAL A 5 0.07 26.91 -2.09
CA VAL A 5 -1.40 26.75 -2.07
C VAL A 5 -1.84 25.41 -1.45
N PHE A 6 -0.93 24.46 -1.33
CA PHE A 6 -1.13 23.17 -0.66
C PHE A 6 -1.32 23.27 0.86
N LEU A 7 -0.69 24.24 1.52
CA LEU A 7 -0.77 24.40 3.00
C LEU A 7 -2.09 25.00 3.49
N GLN A 8 -2.80 25.76 2.64
CA GLN A 8 -4.07 26.39 3.05
C GLN A 8 -5.28 25.45 3.02
N ARG A 9 -5.25 24.38 2.24
CA ARG A 9 -6.34 23.36 2.20
C ARG A 9 -6.33 22.38 3.37
N SER A 10 -5.23 22.29 4.10
CA SER A 10 -5.05 21.30 5.19
C SER A 10 -5.70 21.72 6.51
N GLN A 11 -5.96 23.02 6.73
CA GLN A 11 -6.46 23.51 8.02
C GLN A 11 -7.99 23.49 8.16
N GLU A 12 -8.75 23.40 7.09
CA GLU A 12 -10.22 23.43 7.17
C GLU A 12 -10.89 22.06 7.36
N LYS A 13 -10.13 20.95 7.32
CA LYS A 13 -10.68 19.58 7.42
C LYS A 13 -10.50 18.89 8.78
N ALA A 14 -9.91 19.56 9.77
CA ALA A 14 -9.53 18.91 11.03
C ALA A 14 -10.66 18.78 12.08
N ASP A 15 -11.79 19.48 11.95
CA ASP A 15 -12.83 19.60 12.98
C ASP A 15 -14.19 18.93 12.63
N GLY A 16 -14.25 18.08 11.61
CA GLY A 16 -15.45 17.31 11.30
C GLY A 16 -15.53 16.00 12.11
N PRO A 17 -16.75 15.43 12.34
CA PRO A 17 -16.88 14.12 12.96
C PRO A 17 -16.05 13.10 12.17
N MET A 18 -15.35 12.20 12.88
CA MET A 18 -14.53 11.14 12.24
C MET A 18 -15.41 10.38 11.24
N SER A 19 -14.98 10.32 9.98
CA SER A 19 -15.71 9.62 8.93
C SER A 19 -15.92 8.14 9.31
N THR A 20 -17.12 7.65 9.12
CA THR A 20 -17.45 6.23 9.33
C THR A 20 -16.73 5.35 8.30
N GLN A 21 -16.58 4.07 8.60
CA GLN A 21 -15.98 3.12 7.67
C GLN A 21 -16.68 3.10 6.29
N PRO A 22 -18.02 3.11 6.18
CA PRO A 22 -18.71 3.24 4.88
C PRO A 22 -18.33 4.52 4.12
N GLU A 23 -18.24 5.67 4.80
CA GLU A 23 -17.83 6.94 4.17
C GLU A 23 -16.39 6.89 3.69
N LYS A 24 -15.46 6.33 4.49
CA LYS A 24 -14.08 6.08 4.08
C LYS A 24 -14.01 5.16 2.85
N GLY A 25 -14.83 4.10 2.80
CA GLY A 25 -14.91 3.20 1.64
C GLY A 25 -15.37 3.90 0.37
N GLN A 26 -16.37 4.78 0.46
CA GLN A 26 -16.84 5.59 -0.66
C GLN A 26 -15.78 6.61 -1.12
N ALA A 27 -15.13 7.31 -0.16
CA ALA A 27 -14.06 8.24 -0.45
C ALA A 27 -12.88 7.54 -1.14
N PHE A 28 -12.50 6.34 -0.68
CA PHE A 28 -11.43 5.55 -1.28
C PHE A 28 -11.77 5.13 -2.72
N ARG A 29 -13.00 4.72 -2.97
CA ARG A 29 -13.48 4.41 -4.32
C ARG A 29 -13.41 5.64 -5.23
N ALA A 30 -13.86 6.80 -4.76
CA ALA A 30 -13.85 8.05 -5.53
C ALA A 30 -12.43 8.46 -5.98
N LEU A 31 -11.38 8.15 -5.18
CA LEU A 31 -9.99 8.36 -5.58
C LEU A 31 -9.60 7.54 -6.83
N HIS A 32 -10.16 6.35 -6.99
CA HIS A 32 -9.90 5.50 -8.15
C HIS A 32 -10.73 5.88 -9.39
N GLU A 33 -11.82 6.62 -9.21
CA GLU A 33 -12.73 7.03 -10.28
C GLU A 33 -12.42 8.44 -10.83
N ARG A 34 -11.78 9.31 -10.05
CA ARG A 34 -11.43 10.69 -10.47
C ARG A 34 -10.37 10.70 -11.57
N GLU A 35 -10.22 11.79 -12.29
CA GLU A 35 -9.13 12.00 -13.24
C GLU A 35 -7.77 12.01 -12.54
N GLY A 36 -6.74 11.57 -13.27
CA GLY A 36 -5.36 11.53 -12.83
C GLY A 36 -5.06 10.42 -11.81
N ALA A 37 -3.79 10.32 -11.44
CA ALA A 37 -3.30 9.39 -10.44
C ALA A 37 -3.27 10.03 -9.04
N PHE A 38 -3.33 9.19 -7.99
CA PHE A 38 -3.09 9.61 -6.62
C PHE A 38 -1.99 8.76 -5.96
N ILE A 39 -1.32 9.35 -4.98
CA ILE A 39 -0.33 8.63 -4.18
C ILE A 39 -1.03 8.05 -2.94
N ILE A 40 -0.78 6.76 -2.68
CA ILE A 40 -1.18 6.05 -1.48
C ILE A 40 0.09 5.62 -0.73
N PRO A 41 0.64 6.47 0.15
CA PRO A 41 1.88 6.15 0.85
C PRO A 41 1.66 5.06 1.90
N ASN A 42 2.76 4.40 2.27
CA ASN A 42 2.71 3.22 3.10
C ASN A 42 3.32 3.50 4.50
N PRO A 43 2.50 3.82 5.51
CA PRO A 43 2.94 3.87 6.90
C PRO A 43 3.20 2.45 7.42
N TRP A 44 4.12 2.35 8.39
CA TRP A 44 4.43 1.09 9.07
C TRP A 44 4.03 1.08 10.55
N ASP A 45 3.51 2.20 11.05
CA ASP A 45 2.98 2.35 12.41
C ASP A 45 1.97 3.51 12.51
N ALA A 46 1.34 3.65 13.66
CA ALA A 46 0.37 4.71 13.94
C ALA A 46 0.99 6.12 13.86
N GLY A 47 2.25 6.27 14.26
CA GLY A 47 2.96 7.56 14.21
C GLY A 47 3.17 8.02 12.78
N THR A 48 3.70 7.17 11.92
CA THR A 48 3.91 7.48 10.51
C THR A 48 2.59 7.66 9.75
N ALA A 49 1.52 6.95 10.14
CA ALA A 49 0.18 7.20 9.58
C ALA A 49 -0.33 8.61 9.88
N ARG A 50 -0.15 9.09 11.12
CA ARG A 50 -0.52 10.47 11.50
C ARG A 50 0.32 11.51 10.76
N LEU A 51 1.62 11.29 10.59
CA LEU A 51 2.49 12.19 9.83
C LEU A 51 2.04 12.29 8.36
N LEU A 52 1.72 11.16 7.72
CA LEU A 52 1.23 11.16 6.34
C LEU A 52 -0.14 11.85 6.22
N ALA A 53 -1.03 11.67 7.18
CA ALA A 53 -2.30 12.40 7.23
C ALA A 53 -2.08 13.90 7.40
N HIS A 54 -1.17 14.31 8.30
CA HIS A 54 -0.80 15.72 8.50
C HIS A 54 -0.22 16.36 7.23
N LEU A 55 0.51 15.60 6.42
CA LEU A 55 1.04 16.05 5.13
C LEU A 55 -0.02 16.16 4.03
N GLY A 56 -1.28 15.82 4.29
CA GLY A 56 -2.40 15.99 3.38
C GLY A 56 -2.59 14.86 2.36
N PHE A 57 -2.03 13.69 2.59
CA PHE A 57 -2.38 12.50 1.79
C PHE A 57 -3.85 12.13 2.02
N GLU A 58 -4.49 11.58 0.98
CA GLU A 58 -5.94 11.33 0.97
C GLU A 58 -6.32 9.87 1.30
N ALA A 59 -5.37 8.94 1.25
CA ALA A 59 -5.52 7.54 1.62
C ALA A 59 -4.15 6.96 1.98
N LEU A 60 -4.14 5.86 2.75
CA LEU A 60 -2.95 5.16 3.17
C LEU A 60 -3.05 3.67 2.82
N ALA A 61 -1.91 3.02 2.60
CA ALA A 61 -1.83 1.56 2.52
C ALA A 61 -0.77 1.04 3.50
N THR A 62 -1.04 -0.05 4.21
CA THR A 62 -0.01 -0.67 5.06
C THR A 62 1.11 -1.26 4.19
N THR A 63 2.20 -1.65 4.82
CA THR A 63 3.31 -2.38 4.20
C THR A 63 3.73 -3.52 5.13
N SER A 64 3.63 -4.77 4.65
CA SER A 64 4.06 -5.98 5.37
C SER A 64 5.52 -5.88 5.80
N ALA A 65 6.41 -5.62 4.83
CA ALA A 65 7.84 -5.48 5.07
C ALA A 65 8.18 -4.33 6.04
N GLY A 66 7.54 -3.15 5.87
CA GLY A 66 7.79 -2.01 6.76
C GLY A 66 7.42 -2.31 8.21
N TYR A 67 6.30 -2.99 8.43
CA TYR A 67 5.90 -3.44 9.76
C TYR A 67 6.85 -4.51 10.31
N ALA A 68 7.15 -5.57 9.53
CA ALA A 68 8.08 -6.61 9.95
C ALA A 68 9.42 -6.03 10.42
N PHE A 69 9.99 -5.09 9.66
CA PHE A 69 11.24 -4.42 10.05
C PHE A 69 11.10 -3.63 11.36
N SER A 70 9.95 -3.01 11.62
CA SER A 70 9.72 -2.24 12.85
C SER A 70 9.68 -3.11 14.12
N VAL A 71 9.34 -4.39 13.97
CA VAL A 71 9.34 -5.38 15.07
C VAL A 71 10.55 -6.32 15.02
N GLY A 72 11.55 -6.01 14.19
CA GLY A 72 12.82 -6.75 14.10
C GLY A 72 12.69 -8.11 13.40
N GLN A 73 11.74 -8.26 12.50
CA GLN A 73 11.51 -9.50 11.75
C GLN A 73 11.72 -9.32 10.24
N PRO A 74 12.06 -10.38 9.50
CA PRO A 74 12.05 -10.37 8.04
C PRO A 74 10.63 -10.23 7.48
N ASP A 75 10.53 -9.73 6.25
CA ASP A 75 9.27 -9.72 5.51
C ASP A 75 8.71 -11.14 5.32
N GLY A 76 7.38 -11.25 5.26
CA GLY A 76 6.69 -12.54 5.08
C GLY A 76 6.61 -13.42 6.34
N THR A 77 7.09 -12.98 7.52
CA THR A 77 7.06 -13.78 8.76
C THR A 77 5.90 -13.44 9.70
N ILE A 78 5.28 -12.28 9.52
CA ILE A 78 4.20 -11.81 10.39
C ILE A 78 2.91 -12.63 10.14
N GLY A 79 2.26 -13.07 11.21
CA GLY A 79 1.01 -13.81 11.13
C GLY A 79 -0.21 -12.94 10.84
N ARG A 80 -1.32 -13.56 10.42
CA ARG A 80 -2.56 -12.87 10.06
C ARG A 80 -3.11 -12.00 11.20
N ASP A 81 -3.20 -12.56 12.40
CA ASP A 81 -3.81 -11.86 13.53
C ASP A 81 -3.00 -10.62 13.94
N GLU A 82 -1.68 -10.72 13.90
CA GLU A 82 -0.77 -9.61 14.16
C GLU A 82 -0.88 -8.54 13.06
N THR A 83 -0.97 -8.95 11.79
CA THR A 83 -1.22 -8.02 10.68
C THR A 83 -2.56 -7.28 10.83
N MET A 84 -3.62 -7.96 11.28
CA MET A 84 -4.91 -7.32 11.54
C MET A 84 -4.83 -6.33 12.71
N ALA A 85 -4.15 -6.70 13.80
CA ALA A 85 -3.95 -5.81 14.94
C ALA A 85 -3.15 -4.54 14.54
N HIS A 86 -2.08 -4.71 13.77
CA HIS A 86 -1.29 -3.61 13.22
C HIS A 86 -2.13 -2.71 12.31
N ALA A 87 -2.90 -3.28 11.39
CA ALA A 87 -3.77 -2.53 10.49
C ALA A 87 -4.84 -1.74 11.26
N ALA A 88 -5.45 -2.34 12.29
CA ALA A 88 -6.41 -1.67 13.17
C ALA A 88 -5.78 -0.47 13.91
N ALA A 89 -4.53 -0.58 14.36
CA ALA A 89 -3.81 0.52 14.98
C ALA A 89 -3.57 1.70 14.01
N ILE A 90 -3.26 1.42 12.75
CA ILE A 90 -3.14 2.44 11.69
C ILE A 90 -4.50 3.08 11.39
N VAL A 91 -5.57 2.27 11.25
CA VAL A 91 -6.93 2.78 11.04
C VAL A 91 -7.37 3.71 12.15
N ALA A 92 -7.09 3.36 13.41
CA ALA A 92 -7.43 4.16 14.58
C ALA A 92 -6.62 5.46 14.68
N ALA A 93 -5.44 5.51 14.06
CA ALA A 93 -4.54 6.66 14.13
C ALA A 93 -4.95 7.82 13.21
N THR A 94 -5.87 7.61 12.26
CA THR A 94 -6.21 8.61 11.24
C THR A 94 -7.66 8.53 10.79
N GLY A 95 -8.20 9.68 10.34
CA GLY A 95 -9.50 9.76 9.67
C GLY A 95 -9.51 9.28 8.22
N LEU A 96 -8.36 8.96 7.63
CA LEU A 96 -8.22 8.60 6.21
C LEU A 96 -8.71 7.17 5.92
N PRO A 97 -9.10 6.89 4.67
CA PRO A 97 -9.23 5.53 4.15
C PRO A 97 -7.90 4.78 4.26
N VAL A 98 -7.93 3.56 4.78
CA VAL A 98 -6.76 2.68 4.86
C VAL A 98 -7.03 1.39 4.10
N SER A 99 -6.12 1.04 3.18
CA SER A 99 -6.00 -0.27 2.54
C SER A 99 -4.89 -1.07 3.22
N ALA A 100 -4.92 -2.39 3.17
CA ALA A 100 -3.83 -3.20 3.72
C ALA A 100 -3.15 -4.06 2.66
N ASP A 101 -1.85 -4.25 2.85
CA ASP A 101 -1.10 -5.35 2.27
C ASP A 101 -1.44 -6.61 3.07
N LEU A 102 -2.20 -7.51 2.44
CA LEU A 102 -2.69 -8.74 3.07
C LEU A 102 -1.94 -9.98 2.56
N GLU A 103 -0.78 -9.75 1.94
CA GLU A 103 0.05 -10.81 1.37
C GLU A 103 -0.80 -11.78 0.51
N ASN A 104 -0.56 -13.09 0.61
CA ASN A 104 -1.41 -14.08 -0.07
C ASN A 104 -2.72 -14.40 0.68
N GLY A 105 -3.14 -13.62 1.65
CA GLY A 105 -4.30 -13.94 2.50
C GLY A 105 -3.98 -14.97 3.59
N PHE A 106 -2.71 -15.15 3.94
CA PHE A 106 -2.20 -16.00 5.03
C PHE A 106 -2.57 -17.47 4.91
N GLY A 107 -2.62 -17.98 3.67
CA GLY A 107 -2.82 -19.39 3.38
C GLY A 107 -3.13 -19.62 1.91
N ASP A 108 -2.89 -20.86 1.45
CA ASP A 108 -2.94 -21.18 0.01
C ASP A 108 -4.38 -21.37 -0.51
N ALA A 109 -5.31 -21.84 0.34
CA ALA A 109 -6.67 -22.10 -0.09
C ALA A 109 -7.47 -20.82 -0.37
N PRO A 110 -8.39 -20.80 -1.36
CA PRO A 110 -9.27 -19.66 -1.62
C PRO A 110 -10.03 -19.17 -0.38
N ALA A 111 -10.44 -20.08 0.51
CA ALA A 111 -11.11 -19.74 1.76
C ALA A 111 -10.25 -18.85 2.68
N ASN A 112 -8.92 -18.96 2.64
CA ASN A 112 -8.03 -18.11 3.43
C ASN A 112 -8.08 -16.65 2.94
N ALA A 113 -8.11 -16.44 1.62
CA ALA A 113 -8.26 -15.11 1.05
C ALA A 113 -9.60 -14.48 1.46
N ALA A 114 -10.70 -15.23 1.35
CA ALA A 114 -12.02 -14.77 1.76
C ALA A 114 -12.10 -14.42 3.25
N GLU A 115 -11.55 -15.27 4.12
CA GLU A 115 -11.53 -15.04 5.57
C GLU A 115 -10.68 -13.80 5.93
N THR A 116 -9.53 -13.65 5.28
CA THR A 116 -8.64 -12.48 5.48
C THR A 116 -9.35 -11.16 5.11
N ILE A 117 -10.14 -11.14 4.03
CA ILE A 117 -10.95 -9.96 3.68
C ILE A 117 -11.98 -9.63 4.76
N LYS A 118 -12.66 -10.63 5.34
CA LYS A 118 -13.63 -10.40 6.43
C LYS A 118 -12.95 -9.81 7.67
N LEU A 119 -11.81 -10.36 8.06
CA LEU A 119 -11.02 -9.87 9.19
C LEU A 119 -10.48 -8.45 8.93
N ALA A 120 -10.04 -8.17 7.70
CA ALA A 120 -9.62 -6.83 7.29
C ALA A 120 -10.74 -5.80 7.42
N ALA A 121 -11.96 -6.16 7.00
CA ALA A 121 -13.14 -5.32 7.18
C ALA A 121 -13.46 -5.07 8.67
N GLN A 122 -13.35 -6.10 9.51
CA GLN A 122 -13.53 -5.98 10.96
C GLN A 122 -12.46 -5.10 11.63
N ALA A 123 -11.24 -5.10 11.11
CA ALA A 123 -10.15 -4.21 11.55
C ALA A 123 -10.36 -2.73 11.15
N GLY A 124 -11.44 -2.41 10.43
CA GLY A 124 -11.77 -1.04 10.00
C GLY A 124 -11.18 -0.63 8.65
N LEU A 125 -10.55 -1.56 7.93
CA LEU A 125 -10.00 -1.33 6.61
C LEU A 125 -11.11 -1.13 5.57
N VAL A 126 -10.82 -0.37 4.52
CA VAL A 126 -11.71 -0.15 3.38
C VAL A 126 -11.12 -0.62 2.06
N GLY A 127 -10.02 -1.33 2.12
CA GLY A 127 -9.35 -1.98 0.99
C GLY A 127 -8.29 -2.97 1.46
N GLY A 128 -7.86 -3.83 0.54
CA GLY A 128 -6.78 -4.77 0.79
C GLY A 128 -6.27 -5.38 -0.51
N SER A 129 -5.02 -5.82 -0.51
CA SER A 129 -4.43 -6.54 -1.64
C SER A 129 -4.22 -8.01 -1.31
N ILE A 130 -4.50 -8.86 -2.29
CA ILE A 130 -4.20 -10.31 -2.25
C ILE A 130 -3.25 -10.62 -3.41
N GLU A 131 -2.15 -11.27 -3.10
CA GLU A 131 -1.13 -11.67 -4.09
C GLU A 131 -1.22 -13.16 -4.44
N ASP A 132 -0.62 -13.50 -5.57
CA ASP A 132 -0.71 -14.83 -6.17
C ASP A 132 0.52 -15.71 -5.93
N VAL A 133 1.26 -15.48 -4.84
CA VAL A 133 2.45 -16.26 -4.47
C VAL A 133 2.29 -16.84 -3.07
N PRO A 134 2.65 -18.13 -2.84
CA PRO A 134 2.71 -18.69 -1.50
C PRO A 134 3.76 -17.99 -0.62
N ARG A 135 3.48 -17.89 0.68
CA ARG A 135 4.43 -17.36 1.67
C ARG A 135 5.50 -18.40 2.04
N ARG A 136 6.28 -18.83 1.06
CA ARG A 136 7.38 -19.76 1.20
C ARG A 136 8.55 -19.25 0.38
N GLU A 137 9.76 -19.50 0.86
CA GLU A 137 10.97 -19.14 0.14
C GLU A 137 11.00 -19.80 -1.26
N ASP A 138 11.53 -19.11 -2.26
CA ASP A 138 11.64 -19.54 -3.66
C ASP A 138 10.33 -20.00 -4.33
N SER A 139 9.19 -19.52 -3.86
CA SER A 139 7.90 -19.87 -4.43
C SER A 139 7.68 -19.27 -5.81
N ALA A 140 7.04 -20.05 -6.66
CA ALA A 140 6.46 -19.56 -7.91
C ALA A 140 5.05 -19.00 -7.65
N PRO A 141 4.53 -18.14 -8.53
CA PRO A 141 3.12 -17.81 -8.54
C PRO A 141 2.27 -19.09 -8.63
N TYR A 142 1.10 -19.06 -7.99
CA TYR A 142 0.13 -20.14 -8.12
C TYR A 142 -0.22 -20.39 -9.59
N GLU A 143 -0.61 -21.61 -9.92
CA GLU A 143 -1.25 -21.90 -11.19
C GLU A 143 -2.43 -20.95 -11.40
N LEU A 144 -2.62 -20.50 -12.65
CA LEU A 144 -3.54 -19.41 -12.96
C LEU A 144 -4.96 -19.67 -12.45
N GLU A 145 -5.50 -20.85 -12.67
CA GLU A 145 -6.87 -21.20 -12.22
C GLU A 145 -6.99 -21.12 -10.69
N HIS A 146 -5.98 -21.59 -9.97
CA HIS A 146 -5.98 -21.49 -8.51
C HIS A 146 -5.88 -20.04 -8.03
N ALA A 147 -5.07 -19.21 -8.68
CA ALA A 147 -5.00 -17.77 -8.39
C ALA A 147 -6.34 -17.07 -8.65
N ILE A 148 -7.02 -17.41 -9.77
CA ILE A 148 -8.37 -16.92 -10.09
C ILE A 148 -9.37 -17.28 -8.99
N ASP A 149 -9.37 -18.54 -8.53
CA ASP A 149 -10.28 -18.99 -7.47
C ASP A 149 -10.06 -18.23 -6.15
N ARG A 150 -8.82 -17.90 -5.84
CA ARG A 150 -8.46 -17.09 -4.66
C ARG A 150 -9.00 -15.67 -4.77
N VAL A 151 -8.81 -15.02 -5.92
CA VAL A 151 -9.34 -13.67 -6.17
C VAL A 151 -10.87 -13.69 -6.17
N ARG A 152 -11.49 -14.70 -6.77
CA ARG A 152 -12.95 -14.86 -6.77
C ARG A 152 -13.52 -15.02 -5.37
N ALA A 153 -12.91 -15.84 -4.53
CA ALA A 153 -13.31 -16.02 -3.14
C ALA A 153 -13.18 -14.73 -2.32
N ALA A 154 -12.10 -13.96 -2.52
CA ALA A 154 -11.91 -12.65 -1.92
C ALA A 154 -12.98 -11.66 -2.40
N ALA A 155 -13.27 -11.61 -3.71
CA ALA A 155 -14.29 -10.74 -4.29
C ALA A 155 -15.71 -11.09 -3.79
N GLU A 156 -16.02 -12.37 -3.59
CA GLU A 156 -17.27 -12.80 -2.96
C GLU A 156 -17.38 -12.33 -1.52
N ALA A 157 -16.30 -12.43 -0.75
CA ALA A 157 -16.27 -11.90 0.62
C ALA A 157 -16.51 -10.39 0.64
N VAL A 158 -15.91 -9.63 -0.29
CA VAL A 158 -16.13 -8.18 -0.44
C VAL A 158 -17.60 -7.88 -0.76
N ARG A 159 -18.23 -8.60 -1.68
CA ARG A 159 -19.65 -8.39 -2.05
C ARG A 159 -20.62 -8.59 -0.89
N ASN A 160 -20.24 -9.40 0.09
CA ASN A 160 -21.05 -9.68 1.28
C ASN A 160 -20.87 -8.65 2.41
N LEU A 161 -19.98 -7.65 2.24
CA LEU A 161 -19.84 -6.55 3.20
C LEU A 161 -20.95 -5.50 3.00
N SER A 162 -21.34 -4.84 4.09
CA SER A 162 -22.38 -3.79 4.08
C SER A 162 -21.87 -2.42 3.58
N PHE A 163 -20.58 -2.32 3.21
CA PHE A 163 -19.94 -1.10 2.74
C PHE A 163 -18.98 -1.38 1.59
N ARG A 164 -18.48 -0.34 0.94
CA ARG A 164 -17.51 -0.46 -0.16
C ARG A 164 -16.12 -0.80 0.37
N PHE A 165 -15.60 -1.94 -0.05
CA PHE A 165 -14.23 -2.37 0.17
C PHE A 165 -13.55 -2.54 -1.18
N THR A 166 -12.36 -1.98 -1.37
CA THR A 166 -11.61 -2.03 -2.63
C THR A 166 -10.64 -3.21 -2.62
N LEU A 167 -10.92 -4.23 -3.41
CA LEU A 167 -10.05 -5.41 -3.57
C LEU A 167 -8.98 -5.13 -4.63
N THR A 168 -7.72 -5.27 -4.25
CA THR A 168 -6.58 -5.24 -5.18
C THR A 168 -6.05 -6.64 -5.38
N ALA A 169 -5.96 -7.11 -6.63
CA ALA A 169 -5.29 -8.37 -6.94
C ALA A 169 -3.88 -8.11 -7.49
N ARG A 170 -2.89 -8.88 -6.99
CA ARG A 170 -1.48 -8.72 -7.35
C ARG A 170 -0.97 -9.92 -8.12
N ALA A 171 -0.25 -9.64 -9.23
CA ALA A 171 0.51 -10.61 -10.01
C ALA A 171 2.01 -10.43 -9.71
N GLU A 172 2.61 -11.37 -9.03
CA GLU A 172 3.94 -11.25 -8.41
C GLU A 172 5.09 -11.73 -9.31
N ASN A 173 4.83 -12.08 -10.56
CA ASN A 173 5.82 -12.63 -11.52
C ASN A 173 7.19 -11.96 -11.42
N TYR A 174 7.22 -10.63 -11.45
CA TYR A 174 8.47 -9.85 -11.48
C TYR A 174 9.21 -9.87 -10.15
N LEU A 175 8.50 -9.86 -9.01
CA LEU A 175 9.13 -9.87 -7.69
C LEU A 175 9.74 -11.23 -7.33
N VAL A 176 9.20 -12.31 -7.88
CA VAL A 176 9.73 -13.66 -7.64
C VAL A 176 10.72 -14.11 -8.72
N GLY A 177 11.28 -13.15 -9.47
CA GLY A 177 12.34 -13.43 -10.45
C GLY A 177 11.88 -14.19 -11.69
N ARG A 178 10.59 -14.13 -12.03
CA ARG A 178 9.97 -14.74 -13.22
C ARG A 178 9.34 -13.67 -14.12
N PRO A 179 10.12 -12.71 -14.65
CA PRO A 179 9.59 -11.61 -15.44
C PRO A 179 9.02 -12.14 -16.77
N ASP A 180 7.72 -12.18 -16.87
CA ASP A 180 6.96 -12.49 -18.07
C ASP A 180 5.78 -11.55 -18.18
N LEU A 181 5.90 -10.55 -19.09
CA LEU A 181 4.88 -9.52 -19.27
C LEU A 181 3.56 -10.12 -19.79
N ASN A 182 3.63 -11.10 -20.69
CA ASN A 182 2.44 -11.71 -21.25
C ASN A 182 1.67 -12.53 -20.20
N ASP A 183 2.37 -13.31 -19.37
CA ASP A 183 1.73 -14.02 -18.26
C ASP A 183 1.18 -13.05 -17.23
N THR A 184 1.90 -11.97 -16.90
CA THR A 184 1.44 -10.93 -16.00
C THR A 184 0.14 -10.27 -16.48
N ILE A 185 0.07 -9.87 -17.76
CA ILE A 185 -1.14 -9.30 -18.37
C ILE A 185 -2.29 -10.30 -18.33
N ARG A 186 -2.04 -11.56 -18.72
CA ARG A 186 -3.05 -12.63 -18.69
C ARG A 186 -3.61 -12.83 -17.28
N ARG A 187 -2.77 -12.83 -16.24
CA ARG A 187 -3.19 -12.91 -14.83
C ARG A 187 -4.06 -11.72 -14.43
N LEU A 188 -3.62 -10.51 -14.72
CA LEU A 188 -4.37 -9.30 -14.38
C LEU A 188 -5.73 -9.25 -15.08
N GLN A 189 -5.82 -9.65 -16.34
CA GLN A 189 -7.10 -9.79 -17.07
C GLN A 189 -8.03 -10.80 -16.37
N ALA A 190 -7.50 -11.96 -16.01
CA ALA A 190 -8.28 -12.97 -15.29
C ALA A 190 -8.72 -12.50 -13.89
N TYR A 191 -7.89 -11.71 -13.18
CA TYR A 191 -8.22 -11.17 -11.86
C TYR A 191 -9.30 -10.09 -11.93
N GLN A 192 -9.33 -9.25 -12.96
CA GLN A 192 -10.44 -8.30 -13.14
C GLN A 192 -11.76 -9.03 -13.39
N GLU A 193 -11.77 -10.12 -14.18
CA GLU A 193 -12.95 -10.94 -14.41
C GLU A 193 -13.38 -11.70 -13.16
N ALA A 194 -12.44 -12.11 -12.32
CA ALA A 194 -12.71 -12.72 -11.02
C ALA A 194 -13.30 -11.73 -9.99
N GLY A 195 -13.25 -10.42 -10.26
CA GLY A 195 -13.91 -9.40 -9.47
C GLY A 195 -12.98 -8.46 -8.69
N ALA A 196 -11.70 -8.38 -9.02
CA ALA A 196 -10.80 -7.38 -8.47
C ALA A 196 -11.21 -5.96 -8.92
N ASP A 197 -11.16 -5.00 -8.01
CA ASP A 197 -11.43 -3.58 -8.28
C ASP A 197 -10.21 -2.85 -8.80
N VAL A 198 -9.02 -3.25 -8.36
CA VAL A 198 -7.72 -2.66 -8.72
C VAL A 198 -6.74 -3.78 -9.04
N LEU A 199 -5.88 -3.56 -10.01
CA LEU A 199 -4.87 -4.51 -10.44
C LEU A 199 -3.48 -3.98 -10.09
N TYR A 200 -2.55 -4.91 -9.80
CA TYR A 200 -1.23 -4.53 -9.39
C TYR A 200 -0.20 -5.59 -9.82
N ALA A 201 0.81 -5.17 -10.57
CA ALA A 201 1.99 -5.98 -10.91
C ALA A 201 3.24 -5.26 -10.39
N PRO A 202 3.67 -5.53 -9.14
CA PRO A 202 4.89 -4.93 -8.61
C PRO A 202 6.13 -5.45 -9.35
N GLY A 203 7.18 -4.62 -9.39
CA GLY A 203 8.45 -5.00 -10.02
C GLY A 203 8.57 -4.64 -11.49
N LEU A 204 7.53 -4.10 -12.13
CA LEU A 204 7.66 -3.50 -13.46
C LEU A 204 8.60 -2.29 -13.38
N THR A 205 9.67 -2.30 -14.20
CA THR A 205 10.74 -1.29 -14.18
C THR A 205 10.83 -0.47 -15.46
N SER A 206 9.96 -0.73 -16.43
CA SER A 206 9.93 -0.03 -17.71
C SER A 206 8.61 0.72 -17.86
N LYS A 207 8.69 1.96 -18.38
CA LYS A 207 7.50 2.77 -18.69
C LYS A 207 6.63 2.09 -19.73
N ASP A 208 7.25 1.43 -20.70
CA ASP A 208 6.55 0.76 -21.80
C ASP A 208 5.80 -0.48 -21.28
N ASP A 209 6.39 -1.27 -20.38
CA ASP A 209 5.72 -2.42 -19.76
C ASP A 209 4.53 -1.97 -18.90
N ILE A 210 4.68 -0.88 -18.14
CA ILE A 210 3.59 -0.30 -17.36
C ILE A 210 2.46 0.14 -18.30
N ALA A 211 2.78 0.84 -19.40
CA ALA A 211 1.79 1.26 -20.39
C ALA A 211 1.11 0.06 -21.08
N ALA A 212 1.86 -0.99 -21.37
CA ALA A 212 1.32 -2.22 -21.95
C ALA A 212 0.30 -2.89 -21.00
N VAL A 213 0.62 -2.98 -19.70
CA VAL A 213 -0.32 -3.49 -18.70
C VAL A 213 -1.60 -2.62 -18.67
N ILE A 214 -1.45 -1.30 -18.56
CA ILE A 214 -2.59 -0.37 -18.47
C ILE A 214 -3.51 -0.49 -19.69
N SER A 215 -2.94 -0.56 -20.90
CA SER A 215 -3.71 -0.67 -22.14
C SER A 215 -4.39 -2.04 -22.32
N SER A 216 -4.00 -3.04 -21.54
CA SER A 216 -4.50 -4.42 -21.65
C SER A 216 -5.61 -4.76 -20.65
N VAL A 217 -5.97 -3.85 -19.73
CA VAL A 217 -6.95 -4.07 -18.66
C VAL A 217 -7.94 -2.92 -18.56
N ASP A 218 -9.13 -3.17 -17.99
CA ASP A 218 -10.19 -2.18 -17.83
C ASP A 218 -10.30 -1.64 -16.40
N ARG A 219 -9.51 -2.18 -15.47
CA ARG A 219 -9.53 -1.78 -14.06
C ARG A 219 -8.40 -0.81 -13.76
N PRO A 220 -8.57 0.06 -12.74
CA PRO A 220 -7.49 0.89 -12.23
C PRO A 220 -6.24 0.06 -11.91
N VAL A 221 -5.07 0.57 -12.30
CA VAL A 221 -3.79 -0.07 -12.03
C VAL A 221 -3.03 0.69 -10.94
N ASN A 222 -2.52 -0.07 -9.95
CA ASN A 222 -1.54 0.41 -8.99
C ASN A 222 -0.14 0.17 -9.51
N VAL A 223 0.75 1.14 -9.33
CA VAL A 223 2.19 1.01 -9.59
C VAL A 223 2.95 1.33 -8.32
N VAL A 224 4.01 0.59 -8.03
CA VAL A 224 4.91 0.89 -6.91
C VAL A 224 6.09 1.72 -7.39
N MET A 225 6.33 2.85 -6.73
CA MET A 225 7.51 3.70 -6.94
C MET A 225 8.42 3.69 -5.72
N GLY A 226 9.62 4.28 -5.85
CA GLY A 226 10.60 4.28 -4.77
C GLY A 226 11.40 2.98 -4.65
N LEU A 227 11.26 2.07 -5.60
CA LEU A 227 12.17 0.94 -5.81
C LEU A 227 13.34 1.38 -6.68
N GLN A 228 14.44 0.62 -6.65
CA GLN A 228 15.56 0.86 -7.58
C GLN A 228 15.09 0.55 -9.02
N GLY A 229 15.46 1.40 -9.97
CA GLY A 229 15.10 1.26 -11.38
C GLY A 229 14.28 2.43 -11.89
N VAL A 230 13.00 2.23 -12.17
CA VAL A 230 12.13 3.27 -12.73
C VAL A 230 11.89 4.41 -11.76
N GLN A 231 12.15 5.61 -12.22
CA GLN A 231 11.81 6.85 -11.52
C GLN A 231 10.92 7.70 -12.42
N LEU A 232 9.61 7.50 -12.30
CA LEU A 232 8.60 8.31 -12.98
C LEU A 232 7.90 9.20 -11.97
N SER A 233 7.69 10.45 -12.35
CA SER A 233 6.88 11.38 -11.58
C SER A 233 5.40 10.98 -11.60
N LEU A 234 4.62 11.49 -10.63
CA LEU A 234 3.18 11.28 -10.60
C LEU A 234 2.49 11.77 -11.89
N ALA A 235 2.99 12.87 -12.46
CA ALA A 235 2.47 13.41 -13.72
C ALA A 235 2.72 12.47 -14.90
N GLU A 236 3.91 11.88 -15.02
CA GLU A 236 4.23 10.91 -16.07
C GLU A 236 3.43 9.62 -15.92
N LEU A 237 3.27 9.12 -14.69
CA LEU A 237 2.44 7.95 -14.39
C LEU A 237 0.97 8.22 -14.71
N SER A 238 0.45 9.38 -14.34
CA SER A 238 -0.91 9.80 -14.67
C SER A 238 -1.13 9.90 -16.18
N ALA A 239 -0.16 10.44 -16.92
CA ALA A 239 -0.24 10.61 -18.37
C ALA A 239 -0.32 9.27 -19.13
N ILE A 240 0.24 8.19 -18.60
CA ILE A 240 0.12 6.83 -19.17
C ILE A 240 -1.08 6.04 -18.63
N GLY A 241 -1.91 6.65 -17.78
CA GLY A 241 -3.15 6.04 -17.28
C GLY A 241 -3.04 5.29 -15.95
N VAL A 242 -1.90 5.37 -15.25
CA VAL A 242 -1.80 4.87 -13.87
C VAL A 242 -2.80 5.58 -12.99
N LYS A 243 -3.49 4.85 -12.12
CA LYS A 243 -4.50 5.42 -11.24
C LYS A 243 -4.01 5.57 -9.79
N ARG A 244 -3.22 4.64 -9.31
CA ARG A 244 -2.73 4.61 -7.93
C ARG A 244 -1.23 4.37 -7.89
N VAL A 245 -0.54 5.10 -7.03
CA VAL A 245 0.91 4.98 -6.83
C VAL A 245 1.20 4.70 -5.37
N SER A 246 1.71 3.52 -5.06
CA SER A 246 2.20 3.12 -3.74
C SER A 246 3.73 3.18 -3.68
N VAL A 247 4.30 3.09 -2.49
CA VAL A 247 5.76 3.12 -2.29
C VAL A 247 6.30 1.90 -1.52
N GLY A 248 5.42 0.98 -1.15
CA GLY A 248 5.80 -0.23 -0.40
C GLY A 248 6.63 0.10 0.85
N SER A 249 7.69 -0.64 1.11
CA SER A 249 8.57 -0.41 2.26
C SER A 249 9.57 0.74 2.08
N SER A 250 9.52 1.50 0.98
CA SER A 250 10.57 2.48 0.65
C SER A 250 10.71 3.58 1.68
N LEU A 251 9.60 4.09 2.25
CA LEU A 251 9.64 5.09 3.33
C LEU A 251 10.27 4.51 4.60
N SER A 252 9.88 3.31 5.01
CA SER A 252 10.46 2.61 6.16
C SER A 252 11.95 2.38 5.97
N ARG A 253 12.37 1.85 4.81
CA ARG A 253 13.79 1.62 4.49
C ARG A 253 14.58 2.92 4.42
N SER A 254 13.98 4.01 3.96
CA SER A 254 14.61 5.34 3.95
C SER A 254 14.89 5.83 5.37
N ALA A 255 13.89 5.72 6.27
CA ALA A 255 14.03 6.07 7.68
C ALA A 255 15.08 5.18 8.38
N LEU A 256 15.04 3.87 8.18
CA LEU A 256 16.03 2.93 8.70
C LEU A 256 17.44 3.21 8.13
N GLY A 257 17.53 3.63 6.89
CA GLY A 257 18.81 4.05 6.29
C GLY A 257 19.42 5.25 7.00
N ALA A 258 18.61 6.27 7.33
CA ALA A 258 19.06 7.42 8.12
C ALA A 258 19.48 7.00 9.54
N PHE A 259 18.66 6.17 10.20
CA PHE A 259 18.98 5.62 11.51
C PHE A 259 20.31 4.86 11.52
N LEU A 260 20.53 3.96 10.56
CA LEU A 260 21.77 3.19 10.47
C LEU A 260 23.00 4.05 10.20
N ARG A 261 22.89 5.11 9.38
CA ARG A 261 23.99 6.06 9.18
C ARG A 261 24.37 6.78 10.48
N ALA A 262 23.36 7.30 11.19
CA ALA A 262 23.56 7.96 12.48
C ALA A 262 24.18 7.01 13.53
N ALA A 263 23.68 5.77 13.64
CA ALA A 263 24.19 4.79 14.58
C ALA A 263 25.65 4.38 14.27
N ARG A 264 26.01 4.25 12.99
CA ARG A 264 27.40 3.96 12.57
C ARG A 264 28.33 5.13 12.89
N GLU A 265 27.92 6.39 12.65
CA GLU A 265 28.69 7.57 12.99
C GLU A 265 29.01 7.58 14.51
N MET A 266 28.01 7.35 15.35
CA MET A 266 28.23 7.28 16.80
C MET A 266 29.19 6.18 17.20
N ARG A 267 29.01 4.97 16.64
CA ARG A 267 29.82 3.79 17.00
C ARG A 267 31.28 3.94 16.53
N ASP A 268 31.48 4.40 15.29
CA ASP A 268 32.78 4.31 14.61
C ASP A 268 33.63 5.57 14.85
N HIS A 269 33.00 6.73 15.08
CA HIS A 269 33.67 8.03 15.20
C HIS A 269 33.42 8.76 16.52
N GLY A 270 32.41 8.36 17.29
CA GLY A 270 32.01 9.06 18.52
C GLY A 270 31.51 10.48 18.28
N THR A 271 30.98 10.75 17.08
CA THR A 271 30.45 12.07 16.67
C THR A 271 28.93 12.03 16.53
N PHE A 272 28.31 13.20 16.49
CA PHE A 272 26.84 13.36 16.50
C PHE A 272 26.38 14.36 15.43
N SER A 273 27.06 14.40 14.29
CA SER A 273 26.78 15.38 13.23
C SER A 273 25.41 15.15 12.56
N PHE A 274 24.87 13.93 12.62
CA PHE A 274 23.52 13.58 12.14
C PHE A 274 22.40 14.43 12.77
N ALA A 275 22.65 15.02 13.95
CA ALA A 275 21.66 15.87 14.62
C ALA A 275 21.26 17.11 13.79
N SER A 276 22.12 17.56 12.86
CA SER A 276 21.83 18.67 11.95
C SER A 276 20.77 18.32 10.89
N GLU A 277 20.57 17.04 10.59
CA GLU A 277 19.55 16.53 9.65
C GLU A 277 18.26 16.09 10.35
N ALA A 278 18.26 16.03 11.71
CA ALA A 278 17.10 15.59 12.46
C ALA A 278 15.98 16.65 12.41
N VAL A 279 14.74 16.20 12.27
CA VAL A 279 13.57 17.06 12.42
C VAL A 279 13.57 17.65 13.83
N SER A 280 13.33 18.97 13.97
CA SER A 280 13.35 19.61 15.28
C SER A 280 12.28 19.01 16.21
N PHE A 281 12.59 18.93 17.51
CA PHE A 281 11.64 18.45 18.53
C PHE A 281 10.32 19.24 18.49
N ARG A 282 10.38 20.55 18.28
CA ARG A 282 9.20 21.40 18.17
C ARG A 282 8.34 21.04 16.97
N ASP A 283 8.95 20.85 15.80
CA ASP A 283 8.22 20.64 14.55
C ASP A 283 7.58 19.25 14.53
N ILE A 284 8.33 18.22 14.92
CA ILE A 284 7.75 16.87 14.99
C ILE A 284 6.62 16.78 16.03
N SER A 285 6.78 17.45 17.19
CA SER A 285 5.74 17.49 18.22
C SER A 285 4.49 18.25 17.76
N ALA A 286 4.66 19.27 16.92
CA ALA A 286 3.54 20.03 16.37
C ALA A 286 2.68 19.19 15.39
N MET A 287 3.30 18.29 14.61
CA MET A 287 2.61 17.41 13.67
C MET A 287 1.72 16.36 14.36
N PHE A 288 1.93 16.09 15.65
CA PHE A 288 1.15 15.15 16.45
C PHE A 288 0.05 15.79 17.30
N LYS A 289 -0.06 17.12 17.30
CA LYS A 289 -1.18 17.78 17.97
C LYS A 289 -2.50 17.46 17.25
N PRO A 290 -3.61 17.38 18.01
CA PRO A 290 -4.95 17.24 17.44
C PRO A 290 -5.27 18.38 16.49
#